data_1eb9523da5d2935fb2e345b1d55938f0
#
_entry.id   1eb9523da5d2935fb2e345b1d55938f0
#
_cell.length_a   1.000
_cell.length_b   1.000
_cell.length_c   1.000
_cell.angle_alpha   90.00
_cell.angle_beta   90.00
_cell.angle_gamma   90.00
#
_symmetry.space_group_name_H-M   'P 1'
#
loop_
_entity.id
_entity.type
_entity.pdbx_description
1 polymer ?
#
loop_
_entity_poly.entity_id
_entity_poly.type
_entity_poly.pdbx_seq_one_letter_code
_entity_poly.pdbx_strand_id
1 'polypeptide(L)'
;MPAGQFQPLPCALPGVLAVQASSRHRFARHTHEQFGIGVVERGAQRSASGRGEVQAVAGDIITVNPGEVHDGMPLDEAGRSWRILYFDPEVVAPVCHDVSEGAARLGEFRLPVLSDRTSAAVFLQLFDAMTSGNAADAALRRDSLLMLLLARTMDCRHGLREGEGTPSAIAHALARIDDDPSVPVSLDDLAKASGLSRFQVLRAFNRATGLTPHAYLVQRRIDLARRLIACGRPLADAAIGSGFADQSHMTRIFVRKYGLSPSAYAAIATGRSLR
;
A
#
# COMPACT_ATOMS: atom_id res chain seq x y z
N MET A 1 -4.65 -23.87 -8.87
CA MET A 1 -5.38 -22.60 -8.64
C MET A 1 -5.46 -21.87 -9.95
N PRO A 2 -6.65 -21.39 -10.40
CA PRO A 2 -6.73 -20.59 -11.62
C PRO A 2 -5.88 -19.34 -11.48
N ALA A 3 -5.27 -18.90 -12.59
CA ALA A 3 -4.37 -17.77 -12.63
C ALA A 3 -5.13 -16.47 -12.28
N GLY A 4 -4.71 -15.77 -11.21
CA GLY A 4 -5.21 -14.44 -10.89
C GLY A 4 -6.20 -14.36 -9.73
N GLN A 5 -6.10 -15.20 -8.72
CA GLN A 5 -6.91 -15.06 -7.50
C GLN A 5 -6.24 -14.13 -6.50
N PHE A 6 -6.93 -13.03 -6.19
CA PHE A 6 -6.70 -12.18 -5.02
C PHE A 6 -7.85 -12.43 -4.06
N GLN A 7 -7.55 -13.02 -2.92
CA GLN A 7 -8.54 -13.34 -1.90
C GLN A 7 -8.26 -12.48 -0.68
N PRO A 8 -9.03 -11.41 -0.51
CA PRO A 8 -9.03 -10.67 0.73
C PRO A 8 -9.74 -11.49 1.81
N LEU A 9 -9.21 -11.42 3.03
CA LEU A 9 -9.72 -12.16 4.19
C LEU A 9 -10.17 -11.18 5.27
N PRO A 10 -11.28 -11.48 5.98
CA PRO A 10 -11.67 -10.70 7.14
C PRO A 10 -10.55 -10.65 8.17
N CYS A 11 -10.32 -9.48 8.76
CA CYS A 11 -9.35 -9.30 9.83
C CYS A 11 -10.05 -9.01 11.16
N ALA A 12 -9.48 -9.52 12.22
CA ALA A 12 -9.97 -9.30 13.58
C ALA A 12 -9.66 -7.90 14.13
N LEU A 13 -8.74 -7.15 13.47
CA LEU A 13 -8.32 -5.82 13.89
C LEU A 13 -8.74 -4.78 12.84
N PRO A 14 -9.51 -3.73 13.21
CA PRO A 14 -9.79 -2.59 12.33
C PRO A 14 -8.50 -1.92 11.84
N GLY A 15 -8.50 -1.41 10.62
CA GLY A 15 -7.31 -0.79 10.01
C GLY A 15 -6.28 -1.80 9.48
N VAL A 16 -6.64 -3.10 9.45
CA VAL A 16 -5.81 -4.16 8.87
C VAL A 16 -6.56 -4.84 7.72
N LEU A 17 -5.88 -5.00 6.60
CA LEU A 17 -6.37 -5.76 5.44
C LEU A 17 -5.45 -6.95 5.19
N ALA A 18 -5.99 -8.16 5.24
CA ALA A 18 -5.27 -9.38 4.87
C ALA A 18 -5.62 -9.78 3.44
N VAL A 19 -4.61 -10.12 2.66
CA VAL A 19 -4.79 -10.61 1.28
C VAL A 19 -3.92 -11.86 1.07
N GLN A 20 -4.55 -12.92 0.57
CA GLN A 20 -3.85 -14.05 -0.01
C GLN A 20 -3.98 -13.97 -1.53
N ALA A 21 -2.88 -14.09 -2.24
CA ALA A 21 -2.88 -13.95 -3.68
C ALA A 21 -2.06 -15.04 -4.37
N SER A 22 -2.54 -15.44 -5.56
CA SER A 22 -1.81 -16.29 -6.49
C SER A 22 -2.02 -15.73 -7.88
N SER A 23 -0.97 -15.19 -8.52
CA SER A 23 -1.17 -14.43 -9.76
C SER A 23 0.07 -14.33 -10.64
N ARG A 24 -0.20 -14.18 -11.94
CA ARG A 24 0.76 -13.76 -12.98
C ARG A 24 0.68 -12.25 -13.22
N HIS A 25 -0.14 -11.52 -12.45
CA HIS A 25 -0.37 -10.10 -12.66
C HIS A 25 0.91 -9.29 -12.46
N ARG A 26 1.13 -8.35 -13.37
CA ARG A 26 2.21 -7.36 -13.31
C ARG A 26 1.63 -6.06 -12.77
N PHE A 27 2.01 -5.70 -11.55
CA PHE A 27 1.60 -4.44 -10.97
C PHE A 27 2.44 -3.31 -11.58
N ALA A 28 1.76 -2.38 -12.23
CA ALA A 28 2.41 -1.13 -12.65
C ALA A 28 2.78 -0.29 -11.40
N ARG A 29 3.69 0.66 -11.56
CA ARG A 29 4.08 1.57 -10.48
C ARG A 29 2.87 2.21 -9.81
N HIS A 30 2.80 2.09 -8.49
CA HIS A 30 1.73 2.61 -7.64
C HIS A 30 2.24 2.83 -6.21
N THR A 31 1.40 3.41 -5.35
CA THR A 31 1.68 3.59 -3.93
C THR A 31 0.52 3.03 -3.11
N HIS A 32 0.76 2.85 -1.82
CA HIS A 32 -0.26 2.60 -0.79
C HIS A 32 -0.11 3.64 0.32
N GLU A 33 -1.22 4.01 0.97
CA GLU A 33 -1.19 4.82 2.19
C GLU A 33 -0.90 3.97 3.43
N GLN A 34 -0.84 2.66 3.26
CA GLN A 34 -0.69 1.65 4.30
C GLN A 34 0.73 1.06 4.28
N PHE A 35 1.18 0.62 5.44
CA PHE A 35 2.33 -0.28 5.53
C PHE A 35 1.93 -1.65 4.98
N GLY A 36 2.71 -2.22 4.07
CA GLY A 36 2.54 -3.58 3.58
C GLY A 36 3.67 -4.48 4.07
N ILE A 37 3.33 -5.63 4.65
CA ILE A 37 4.30 -6.70 4.93
C ILE A 37 3.70 -8.04 4.52
N GLY A 38 4.47 -8.86 3.82
CA GLY A 38 4.00 -10.15 3.32
C GLY A 38 5.10 -11.16 3.15
N VAL A 39 4.71 -12.41 2.91
CA VAL A 39 5.63 -13.52 2.60
C VAL A 39 5.29 -14.10 1.24
N VAL A 40 6.30 -14.27 0.39
CA VAL A 40 6.20 -15.02 -0.85
C VAL A 40 6.12 -16.51 -0.50
N GLU A 41 5.04 -17.18 -0.87
CA GLU A 41 4.84 -18.61 -0.56
C GLU A 41 5.35 -19.51 -1.67
N ARG A 42 5.20 -19.09 -2.94
CA ARG A 42 5.65 -19.83 -4.12
C ARG A 42 6.06 -18.89 -5.23
N GLY A 43 6.98 -19.37 -6.08
CA GLY A 43 7.52 -18.59 -7.19
C GLY A 43 8.47 -17.50 -6.71
N ALA A 44 8.69 -16.54 -7.58
CA ALA A 44 9.57 -15.41 -7.32
C ALA A 44 9.02 -14.14 -7.98
N GLN A 45 9.38 -12.99 -7.42
CA GLN A 45 9.05 -11.70 -7.99
C GLN A 45 10.25 -10.76 -8.06
N ARG A 46 10.20 -9.87 -9.01
CA ARG A 46 11.02 -8.67 -9.08
C ARG A 46 10.16 -7.47 -8.79
N SER A 47 10.63 -6.56 -7.98
CA SER A 47 10.01 -5.27 -7.73
C SER A 47 11.05 -4.17 -7.70
N ALA A 48 10.64 -2.97 -8.12
CA ALA A 48 11.47 -1.77 -8.09
C ALA A 48 10.73 -0.66 -7.34
N SER A 49 11.46 0.04 -6.47
CA SER A 49 10.97 1.20 -5.72
C SER A 49 12.04 2.29 -5.67
N GLY A 50 11.78 3.35 -4.92
CA GLY A 50 12.79 4.37 -4.60
C GLY A 50 14.03 3.81 -3.88
N ARG A 51 13.92 2.61 -3.30
CA ARG A 51 15.00 1.88 -2.62
C ARG A 51 15.78 0.92 -3.55
N GLY A 52 15.53 0.97 -4.86
CA GLY A 52 16.19 0.15 -5.87
C GLY A 52 15.34 -1.01 -6.37
N GLU A 53 15.95 -1.85 -7.22
CA GLU A 53 15.37 -3.09 -7.73
C GLU A 53 15.79 -4.25 -6.83
N VAL A 54 14.81 -5.08 -6.46
CA VAL A 54 15.01 -6.26 -5.61
C VAL A 54 14.27 -7.46 -6.17
N GLN A 55 14.73 -8.64 -5.76
CA GLN A 55 14.04 -9.90 -6.03
C GLN A 55 13.68 -10.57 -4.71
N ALA A 56 12.52 -11.21 -4.68
CA ALA A 56 12.04 -12.00 -3.56
C ALA A 56 11.65 -13.38 -4.07
N VAL A 57 12.05 -14.41 -3.35
CA VAL A 57 11.74 -15.81 -3.64
C VAL A 57 10.85 -16.40 -2.54
N ALA A 58 10.38 -17.62 -2.72
CA ALA A 58 9.60 -18.32 -1.72
C ALA A 58 10.30 -18.37 -0.35
N GLY A 59 9.62 -17.92 0.68
CA GLY A 59 10.12 -17.79 2.06
C GLY A 59 10.61 -16.38 2.41
N ASP A 60 10.81 -15.49 1.44
CA ASP A 60 11.20 -14.10 1.71
C ASP A 60 10.01 -13.25 2.16
N ILE A 61 10.30 -12.32 3.06
CA ILE A 61 9.39 -11.22 3.42
C ILE A 61 9.54 -10.11 2.40
N ILE A 62 8.41 -9.55 1.98
CA ILE A 62 8.31 -8.34 1.17
C ILE A 62 7.68 -7.23 2.00
N THR A 63 8.19 -6.01 1.88
CA THR A 63 7.68 -4.85 2.61
C THR A 63 7.50 -3.64 1.74
N VAL A 64 6.54 -2.79 2.10
CA VAL A 64 6.24 -1.51 1.46
C VAL A 64 5.90 -0.48 2.54
N ASN A 65 6.52 0.69 2.46
CA ASN A 65 6.19 1.82 3.34
C ASN A 65 5.05 2.68 2.75
N PRO A 66 4.29 3.41 3.57
CA PRO A 66 3.32 4.37 3.09
C PRO A 66 3.93 5.37 2.12
N GLY A 67 3.24 5.61 0.99
CA GLY A 67 3.72 6.53 -0.04
C GLY A 67 4.87 6.03 -0.91
N GLU A 68 5.47 4.88 -0.60
CA GLU A 68 6.55 4.31 -1.42
C GLU A 68 6.03 3.87 -2.78
N VAL A 69 6.57 4.47 -3.84
CA VAL A 69 6.26 4.07 -5.22
C VAL A 69 6.99 2.78 -5.54
N HIS A 70 6.24 1.76 -5.84
CA HIS A 70 6.79 0.45 -6.19
C HIS A 70 5.99 -0.21 -7.32
N ASP A 71 6.58 -1.22 -7.93
CA ASP A 71 5.96 -2.14 -8.86
C ASP A 71 6.15 -3.59 -8.38
N GLY A 72 5.67 -4.54 -9.16
CA GLY A 72 5.89 -5.96 -8.85
C GLY A 72 5.50 -6.86 -10.01
N MET A 73 6.42 -7.71 -10.42
CA MET A 73 6.16 -8.66 -11.51
C MET A 73 6.71 -10.04 -11.16
N PRO A 74 6.05 -11.13 -11.59
CA PRO A 74 6.59 -12.47 -11.48
C PRO A 74 7.85 -12.59 -12.31
N LEU A 75 8.81 -13.41 -11.88
CA LEU A 75 10.04 -13.69 -12.63
C LEU A 75 9.81 -14.73 -13.73
N ASP A 76 8.79 -15.56 -13.59
CA ASP A 76 8.47 -16.61 -14.57
C ASP A 76 6.96 -16.66 -14.90
N GLU A 77 6.61 -17.47 -15.88
CA GLU A 77 5.23 -17.67 -16.35
C GLU A 77 4.36 -18.49 -15.38
N ALA A 78 4.95 -19.21 -14.44
CA ALA A 78 4.20 -19.92 -13.40
C ALA A 78 3.51 -18.96 -12.44
N GLY A 79 4.02 -17.72 -12.36
CA GLY A 79 3.52 -16.68 -11.46
C GLY A 79 4.02 -16.88 -10.04
N ARG A 80 3.37 -16.20 -9.10
CA ARG A 80 3.72 -16.26 -7.68
C ARG A 80 2.52 -16.31 -6.79
N SER A 81 2.68 -16.84 -5.57
CA SER A 81 1.70 -16.70 -4.50
C SER A 81 2.33 -16.08 -3.26
N TRP A 82 1.54 -15.27 -2.57
CA TRP A 82 1.96 -14.57 -1.35
C TRP A 82 0.79 -14.31 -0.43
N ARG A 83 1.07 -14.14 0.86
CA ARG A 83 0.18 -13.54 1.84
C ARG A 83 0.74 -12.19 2.23
N ILE A 84 -0.13 -11.21 2.43
CA ILE A 84 0.25 -9.86 2.82
C ILE A 84 -0.77 -9.27 3.79
N LEU A 85 -0.28 -8.53 4.77
CA LEU A 85 -1.05 -7.67 5.65
C LEU A 85 -0.73 -6.22 5.31
N TYR A 86 -1.77 -5.43 5.13
CA TYR A 86 -1.68 -3.98 5.03
C TYR A 86 -2.20 -3.37 6.32
N PHE A 87 -1.43 -2.48 6.92
CA PHE A 87 -1.75 -1.80 8.16
C PHE A 87 -1.91 -0.30 7.91
N ASP A 88 -3.00 0.27 8.40
CA ASP A 88 -3.12 1.72 8.48
C ASP A 88 -2.05 2.27 9.42
N PRO A 89 -1.49 3.48 9.18
CA PRO A 89 -0.46 4.08 10.04
C PRO A 89 -0.86 4.15 11.50
N GLU A 90 -2.15 4.34 11.79
CA GLU A 90 -2.72 4.41 13.14
C GLU A 90 -2.60 3.09 13.91
N VAL A 91 -2.52 1.96 13.22
CA VAL A 91 -2.29 0.63 13.83
C VAL A 91 -0.81 0.43 14.18
N VAL A 92 0.08 0.97 13.35
CA VAL A 92 1.53 0.81 13.49
C VAL A 92 2.13 1.80 14.50
N ALA A 93 1.60 3.02 14.56
CA ALA A 93 2.14 4.10 15.37
C ALA A 93 2.26 3.76 16.87
N PRO A 94 1.23 3.20 17.55
CA PRO A 94 1.34 2.80 18.96
C PRO A 94 2.44 1.77 19.19
N VAL A 95 2.54 0.77 18.30
CA VAL A 95 3.56 -0.29 18.41
C VAL A 95 4.97 0.27 18.22
N CYS A 96 5.16 1.18 17.26
CA CYS A 96 6.46 1.86 17.08
C CYS A 96 6.81 2.72 18.31
N HIS A 97 5.84 3.38 18.91
CA HIS A 97 6.03 4.15 20.14
C HIS A 97 6.51 3.25 21.29
N ASP A 98 5.85 2.11 21.49
CA ASP A 98 6.22 1.15 22.52
C ASP A 98 7.61 0.54 22.26
N VAL A 99 7.88 0.10 21.03
CA VAL A 99 9.18 -0.50 20.64
C VAL A 99 10.32 0.50 20.79
N SER A 100 10.07 1.77 20.57
CA SER A 100 11.07 2.86 20.69
C SER A 100 11.13 3.49 22.08
N GLU A 101 10.38 2.96 23.06
CA GLU A 101 10.28 3.54 24.42
C GLU A 101 9.88 5.04 24.40
N GLY A 102 8.98 5.39 23.49
CA GLY A 102 8.48 6.75 23.34
C GLY A 102 9.30 7.66 22.41
N ALA A 103 10.41 7.16 21.83
CA ALA A 103 11.30 8.00 21.02
C ALA A 103 10.78 8.28 19.61
N ALA A 104 9.94 7.40 19.04
CA ALA A 104 9.40 7.56 17.71
C ALA A 104 7.88 7.42 17.69
N ARG A 105 7.23 8.20 16.81
CA ARG A 105 5.78 8.09 16.57
C ARG A 105 5.46 7.07 15.49
N LEU A 106 6.31 6.94 14.47
CA LEU A 106 6.15 6.03 13.35
C LEU A 106 7.54 5.67 12.83
N GLY A 107 7.70 4.40 12.40
CA GLY A 107 8.93 3.89 11.81
C GLY A 107 8.77 3.59 10.33
N GLU A 108 9.83 3.05 9.73
CA GLU A 108 9.85 2.56 8.35
C GLU A 108 10.37 1.12 8.29
N PHE A 109 9.88 0.34 7.36
CA PHE A 109 10.53 -0.94 7.04
C PHE A 109 11.92 -0.70 6.49
N ARG A 110 12.91 -1.38 7.06
CA ARG A 110 14.34 -1.18 6.73
C ARG A 110 14.68 -1.60 5.31
N LEU A 111 14.15 -2.74 4.88
CA LEU A 111 14.48 -3.37 3.62
C LEU A 111 13.22 -3.74 2.86
N PRO A 112 13.17 -3.58 1.52
CA PRO A 112 12.01 -3.99 0.72
C PRO A 112 11.85 -5.52 0.64
N VAL A 113 12.93 -6.28 0.86
CA VAL A 113 12.95 -7.75 0.93
C VAL A 113 13.86 -8.18 2.06
N LEU A 114 13.40 -9.15 2.88
CA LEU A 114 14.18 -9.77 3.95
C LEU A 114 14.13 -11.29 3.79
N SER A 115 15.30 -11.92 3.71
CA SER A 115 15.47 -13.39 3.76
C SER A 115 15.71 -13.83 5.20
N ASP A 116 14.68 -13.69 6.07
CA ASP A 116 14.72 -14.07 7.49
C ASP A 116 13.59 -15.04 7.83
N ARG A 117 13.92 -16.31 7.94
CA ARG A 117 12.98 -17.38 8.26
C ARG A 117 12.23 -17.17 9.57
N THR A 118 12.86 -16.57 10.57
CA THR A 118 12.22 -16.32 11.86
C THR A 118 11.12 -15.27 11.72
N SER A 119 11.41 -14.15 11.07
CA SER A 119 10.41 -13.12 10.80
C SER A 119 9.30 -13.61 9.87
N ALA A 120 9.62 -14.46 8.88
CA ALA A 120 8.61 -15.09 8.02
C ALA A 120 7.67 -16.00 8.83
N ALA A 121 8.21 -16.80 9.76
CA ALA A 121 7.39 -17.63 10.63
C ALA A 121 6.49 -16.80 11.58
N VAL A 122 7.02 -15.71 12.14
CA VAL A 122 6.24 -14.77 12.97
C VAL A 122 5.13 -14.13 12.14
N PHE A 123 5.42 -13.70 10.91
CA PHE A 123 4.42 -13.15 9.99
C PHE A 123 3.29 -14.15 9.71
N LEU A 124 3.62 -15.41 9.38
CA LEU A 124 2.60 -16.42 9.07
C LEU A 124 1.69 -16.68 10.28
N GLN A 125 2.27 -16.76 11.50
CA GLN A 125 1.49 -16.89 12.73
C GLN A 125 0.60 -15.66 12.97
N LEU A 126 1.10 -14.45 12.71
CA LEU A 126 0.31 -13.23 12.80
C LEU A 126 -0.82 -13.21 11.77
N PHE A 127 -0.52 -13.58 10.52
CA PHE A 127 -1.53 -13.65 9.46
C PHE A 127 -2.67 -14.59 9.85
N ASP A 128 -2.34 -15.80 10.35
CA ASP A 128 -3.33 -16.75 10.81
C ASP A 128 -4.12 -16.21 12.02
N ALA A 129 -3.46 -15.56 12.98
CA ALA A 129 -4.12 -14.98 14.15
C ALA A 129 -5.02 -13.78 13.79
N MET A 130 -4.69 -13.03 12.72
CA MET A 130 -5.51 -11.92 12.22
C MET A 130 -6.75 -12.39 11.46
N THR A 131 -6.65 -13.53 10.77
CA THR A 131 -7.72 -14.03 9.87
C THR A 131 -8.55 -15.16 10.48
N SER A 132 -8.10 -15.79 11.56
CA SER A 132 -8.85 -16.80 12.30
C SER A 132 -9.83 -16.14 13.26
N GLY A 133 -11.08 -16.58 13.25
CA GLY A 133 -12.12 -16.06 14.15
C GLY A 133 -11.82 -16.31 15.64
N ASN A 134 -12.40 -15.50 16.46
CA ASN A 134 -12.32 -15.32 17.90
C ASN A 134 -12.00 -16.54 18.78
N ALA A 135 -10.80 -16.54 19.36
CA ALA A 135 -10.56 -17.16 20.67
C ALA A 135 -10.24 -16.05 21.69
N ALA A 136 -10.61 -16.21 22.95
CA ALA A 136 -10.39 -15.21 24.00
C ALA A 136 -8.91 -14.80 24.15
N ASP A 137 -7.98 -15.74 23.89
CA ASP A 137 -6.53 -15.49 23.94
C ASP A 137 -5.95 -14.90 22.63
N ALA A 138 -6.79 -14.72 21.61
CA ALA A 138 -6.32 -14.28 20.29
C ALA A 138 -5.84 -12.83 20.28
N ALA A 139 -6.37 -11.96 21.12
CA ALA A 139 -5.97 -10.56 21.19
C ALA A 139 -4.51 -10.42 21.67
N LEU A 140 -4.18 -10.99 22.83
CA LEU A 140 -2.83 -10.96 23.38
C LEU A 140 -1.81 -11.58 22.41
N ARG A 141 -2.19 -12.68 21.77
CA ARG A 141 -1.33 -13.34 20.77
C ARG A 141 -1.08 -12.44 19.56
N ARG A 142 -2.13 -11.79 19.03
CA ARG A 142 -2.02 -10.84 17.89
C ARG A 142 -1.10 -9.68 18.24
N ASP A 143 -1.34 -9.03 19.37
CA ASP A 143 -0.58 -7.87 19.80
C ASP A 143 0.89 -8.22 20.01
N SER A 144 1.17 -9.36 20.65
CA SER A 144 2.54 -9.85 20.86
C SER A 144 3.26 -10.17 19.55
N LEU A 145 2.57 -10.84 18.61
CA LEU A 145 3.14 -11.18 17.29
C LEU A 145 3.35 -9.94 16.43
N LEU A 146 2.41 -8.98 16.48
CA LEU A 146 2.53 -7.71 15.76
C LEU A 146 3.74 -6.92 16.27
N MET A 147 3.83 -6.76 17.59
CA MET A 147 4.97 -6.06 18.22
C MET A 147 6.30 -6.74 17.87
N LEU A 148 6.37 -8.07 17.98
CA LEU A 148 7.58 -8.82 17.64
C LEU A 148 7.97 -8.66 16.17
N LEU A 149 7.00 -8.73 15.25
CA LEU A 149 7.24 -8.59 13.82
C LEU A 149 7.76 -7.19 13.47
N LEU A 150 7.09 -6.14 13.97
CA LEU A 150 7.47 -4.75 13.68
C LEU A 150 8.83 -4.42 14.31
N ALA A 151 9.11 -4.84 15.54
CA ALA A 151 10.41 -4.66 16.17
C ALA A 151 11.57 -5.29 15.39
N ARG A 152 11.31 -6.39 14.66
CA ARG A 152 12.32 -7.08 13.84
C ARG A 152 12.50 -6.46 12.46
N THR A 153 11.43 -5.91 11.88
CA THR A 153 11.41 -5.50 10.46
C THR A 153 11.44 -4.00 10.25
N MET A 154 11.05 -3.22 11.24
CA MET A 154 11.00 -1.75 11.16
C MET A 154 12.17 -1.08 11.89
N ASP A 155 12.53 0.08 11.44
CA ASP A 155 13.33 1.03 12.19
C ASP A 155 12.42 2.04 12.89
N CYS A 156 12.10 1.76 14.15
CA CYS A 156 11.29 2.64 14.99
C CYS A 156 12.13 3.68 15.75
N ARG A 157 13.47 3.69 15.60
CA ARG A 157 14.36 4.62 16.32
C ARG A 157 14.59 5.93 15.58
N HIS A 158 14.53 5.86 14.24
CA HIS A 158 14.59 7.04 13.38
C HIS A 158 13.17 7.22 12.85
N GLY A 159 12.52 8.32 13.21
CA GLY A 159 11.23 8.69 12.62
C GLY A 159 11.31 8.69 11.09
N LEU A 160 10.17 8.70 10.42
CA LEU A 160 10.11 8.83 8.96
C LEU A 160 11.18 9.83 8.54
N ARG A 161 12.15 9.40 7.75
CA ARG A 161 13.04 10.35 7.08
C ARG A 161 12.11 11.30 6.34
N GLU A 162 12.03 12.55 6.80
CA GLU A 162 11.56 13.61 5.92
C GLU A 162 12.45 13.48 4.69
N GLY A 163 11.88 12.92 3.61
CA GLY A 163 12.62 12.67 2.38
C GLY A 163 13.30 13.98 2.04
N GLU A 164 14.59 13.93 1.63
CA GLU A 164 15.41 15.10 1.28
C GLU A 164 14.52 16.16 0.67
N GLY A 165 14.29 17.27 1.41
CA GLY A 165 13.12 18.11 1.34
C GLY A 165 12.64 18.32 -0.09
N THR A 166 11.41 17.90 -0.36
CA THR A 166 10.78 18.11 -1.70
C THR A 166 11.06 19.55 -2.07
N PRO A 167 11.75 19.83 -3.21
CA PRO A 167 12.09 21.21 -3.57
C PRO A 167 10.85 22.09 -3.43
N SER A 168 10.94 23.21 -2.71
CA SER A 168 9.77 24.02 -2.32
C SER A 168 8.84 24.33 -3.51
N ALA A 169 9.40 24.49 -4.71
CA ALA A 169 8.65 24.70 -5.95
C ALA A 169 7.71 23.52 -6.28
N ILE A 170 8.13 22.25 -6.11
CA ILE A 170 7.27 21.11 -6.43
C ILE A 170 6.29 20.79 -5.30
N ALA A 171 6.60 21.21 -4.05
CA ALA A 171 5.70 21.02 -2.94
C ALA A 171 4.32 21.67 -3.16
N HIS A 172 4.28 22.87 -3.73
CA HIS A 172 3.01 23.54 -4.08
C HIS A 172 2.22 22.77 -5.16
N ALA A 173 2.92 22.21 -6.16
CA ALA A 173 2.26 21.42 -7.20
C ALA A 173 1.73 20.07 -6.64
N LEU A 174 2.44 19.46 -5.70
CA LEU A 174 1.96 18.25 -4.99
C LEU A 174 0.75 18.58 -4.12
N ALA A 175 0.85 19.62 -3.28
CA ALA A 175 -0.25 20.08 -2.43
C ALA A 175 -1.52 20.37 -3.25
N ARG A 176 -1.38 20.99 -4.43
CA ARG A 176 -2.51 21.24 -5.33
C ARG A 176 -3.29 19.99 -5.74
N ILE A 177 -2.59 18.85 -5.88
CA ILE A 177 -3.24 17.56 -6.17
C ILE A 177 -3.76 16.91 -4.89
N ASP A 178 -3.01 17.01 -3.79
CA ASP A 178 -3.31 16.34 -2.53
C ASP A 178 -4.51 16.97 -1.81
N ASP A 179 -4.67 18.29 -1.91
CA ASP A 179 -5.78 19.03 -1.29
C ASP A 179 -7.15 18.56 -1.82
N ASP A 180 -7.28 18.40 -3.12
CA ASP A 180 -8.50 17.84 -3.72
C ASP A 180 -8.19 17.14 -5.06
N PRO A 181 -7.94 15.84 -5.05
CA PRO A 181 -7.66 15.07 -6.25
C PRO A 181 -8.88 14.91 -7.18
N SER A 182 -10.10 15.18 -6.70
CA SER A 182 -11.32 15.08 -7.53
C SER A 182 -11.39 16.19 -8.59
N VAL A 183 -10.78 17.34 -8.30
CA VAL A 183 -10.76 18.47 -9.21
C VAL A 183 -9.81 18.21 -10.38
N PRO A 184 -10.21 18.55 -11.63
CA PRO A 184 -9.32 18.51 -12.77
C PRO A 184 -8.13 19.47 -12.60
N VAL A 185 -6.93 18.97 -12.84
CA VAL A 185 -5.68 19.75 -12.79
C VAL A 185 -4.94 19.56 -14.10
N SER A 186 -4.57 20.65 -14.76
CA SER A 186 -3.75 20.64 -15.96
C SER A 186 -2.26 20.76 -15.63
N LEU A 187 -1.41 20.40 -16.59
CA LEU A 187 0.04 20.60 -16.44
C LEU A 187 0.40 22.10 -16.34
N ASP A 188 -0.42 22.98 -16.95
CA ASP A 188 -0.26 24.43 -16.84
C ASP A 188 -0.56 24.94 -15.43
N ASP A 189 -1.59 24.40 -14.78
CA ASP A 189 -1.93 24.76 -13.40
C ASP A 189 -0.79 24.39 -12.45
N LEU A 190 -0.21 23.21 -12.64
CA LEU A 190 0.94 22.75 -11.85
C LEU A 190 2.19 23.60 -12.14
N ALA A 191 2.42 23.98 -13.40
CA ALA A 191 3.52 24.84 -13.80
C ALA A 191 3.41 26.23 -13.15
N LYS A 192 2.21 26.82 -13.17
CA LYS A 192 1.93 28.10 -12.52
C LYS A 192 2.10 28.03 -11.01
N ALA A 193 1.56 26.97 -10.37
CA ALA A 193 1.65 26.78 -8.92
C ALA A 193 3.10 26.61 -8.43
N SER A 194 3.97 26.04 -9.25
CA SER A 194 5.37 25.76 -8.91
C SER A 194 6.36 26.83 -9.40
N GLY A 195 5.94 27.77 -10.25
CA GLY A 195 6.85 28.71 -10.93
C GLY A 195 7.83 28.05 -11.90
N LEU A 196 7.51 26.86 -12.40
CA LEU A 196 8.34 26.05 -13.28
C LEU A 196 7.73 25.94 -14.68
N SER A 197 8.56 25.67 -15.70
CA SER A 197 8.04 25.27 -17.01
C SER A 197 7.37 23.88 -16.93
N ARG A 198 6.48 23.57 -17.89
CA ARG A 198 5.82 22.25 -17.98
C ARG A 198 6.82 21.09 -17.96
N PHE A 199 7.94 21.21 -18.67
CA PHE A 199 8.97 20.20 -18.73
C PHE A 199 9.71 20.04 -17.39
N GLN A 200 9.99 21.16 -16.72
CA GLN A 200 10.60 21.15 -15.39
C GLN A 200 9.67 20.49 -14.35
N VAL A 201 8.35 20.76 -14.42
CA VAL A 201 7.34 20.09 -13.57
C VAL A 201 7.39 18.59 -13.79
N LEU A 202 7.35 18.09 -15.02
CA LEU A 202 7.42 16.66 -15.32
C LEU A 202 8.65 16.00 -14.70
N ARG A 203 9.83 16.62 -14.85
CA ARG A 203 11.09 16.11 -14.30
C ARG A 203 11.11 16.15 -12.77
N ALA A 204 10.65 17.26 -12.19
CA ALA A 204 10.63 17.45 -10.75
C ALA A 204 9.64 16.50 -10.06
N PHE A 205 8.44 16.30 -10.64
CA PHE A 205 7.47 15.30 -10.17
C PHE A 205 8.06 13.89 -10.20
N ASN A 206 8.67 13.49 -11.32
CA ASN A 206 9.25 12.16 -11.44
C ASN A 206 10.39 11.95 -10.43
N ARG A 207 11.23 12.97 -10.20
CA ARG A 207 12.31 12.89 -9.22
C ARG A 207 11.78 12.82 -7.78
N ALA A 208 10.76 13.62 -7.44
CA ALA A 208 10.23 13.71 -6.09
C ALA A 208 9.33 12.51 -5.73
N THR A 209 8.54 12.00 -6.69
CA THR A 209 7.50 10.99 -6.41
C THR A 209 7.72 9.66 -7.14
N GLY A 210 8.64 9.58 -8.09
CA GLY A 210 8.79 8.42 -8.99
C GLY A 210 7.66 8.25 -10.00
N LEU A 211 6.69 9.20 -10.05
CA LEU A 211 5.51 9.18 -10.91
C LEU A 211 5.47 10.44 -11.80
N THR A 212 4.76 10.34 -12.92
CA THR A 212 4.37 11.54 -13.67
C THR A 212 3.23 12.26 -12.94
N PRO A 213 2.99 13.58 -13.16
CA PRO A 213 1.87 14.31 -12.54
C PRO A 213 0.52 13.62 -12.75
N HIS A 214 0.24 13.13 -13.95
CA HIS A 214 -1.00 12.40 -14.24
C HIS A 214 -1.07 11.06 -13.46
N ALA A 215 0.01 10.29 -13.41
CA ALA A 215 0.03 9.02 -12.67
C ALA A 215 -0.15 9.26 -11.16
N TYR A 216 0.41 10.35 -10.64
CA TYR A 216 0.23 10.77 -9.26
C TYR A 216 -1.23 11.20 -8.99
N LEU A 217 -1.83 12.04 -9.84
CA LEU A 217 -3.25 12.41 -9.72
C LEU A 217 -4.16 11.17 -9.73
N VAL A 218 -3.94 10.24 -10.67
CA VAL A 218 -4.71 8.99 -10.73
C VAL A 218 -4.51 8.16 -9.46
N GLN A 219 -3.31 8.16 -8.87
CA GLN A 219 -3.06 7.48 -7.59
C GLN A 219 -3.87 8.11 -6.47
N ARG A 220 -3.83 9.45 -6.32
CA ARG A 220 -4.58 10.16 -5.27
C ARG A 220 -6.10 9.99 -5.42
N ARG A 221 -6.59 9.96 -6.67
CA ARG A 221 -8.02 9.66 -6.96
C ARG A 221 -8.41 8.26 -6.53
N ILE A 222 -7.58 7.25 -6.80
CA ILE A 222 -7.91 5.87 -6.41
C ILE A 222 -7.83 5.69 -4.89
N ASP A 223 -6.93 6.41 -4.21
CA ASP A 223 -6.85 6.41 -2.75
C ASP A 223 -8.11 7.06 -2.14
N LEU A 224 -8.58 8.18 -2.71
CA LEU A 224 -9.85 8.81 -2.29
C LEU A 224 -11.04 7.88 -2.54
N ALA A 225 -11.11 7.24 -3.73
CA ALA A 225 -12.15 6.26 -4.03
C ALA A 225 -12.17 5.12 -3.00
N ARG A 226 -11.01 4.62 -2.62
CA ARG A 226 -10.85 3.56 -1.62
C ARG A 226 -11.40 3.98 -0.25
N ARG A 227 -11.10 5.20 0.20
CA ARG A 227 -11.66 5.77 1.44
C ARG A 227 -13.18 5.90 1.38
N LEU A 228 -13.72 6.44 0.28
CA LEU A 228 -15.17 6.58 0.09
C LEU A 228 -15.88 5.23 0.10
N ILE A 229 -15.30 4.20 -0.53
CA ILE A 229 -15.83 2.83 -0.54
C ILE A 229 -15.80 2.24 0.88
N ALA A 230 -14.70 2.41 1.62
CA ALA A 230 -14.57 1.95 3.00
C ALA A 230 -15.61 2.60 3.93
N CYS A 231 -15.97 3.87 3.66
CA CYS A 231 -17.09 4.57 4.34
C CYS A 231 -18.48 4.13 3.87
N GLY A 232 -18.59 3.07 3.05
CA GLY A 232 -19.86 2.52 2.59
C GLY A 232 -20.55 3.29 1.46
N ARG A 233 -19.86 4.21 0.79
CA ARG A 233 -20.43 4.93 -0.37
C ARG A 233 -20.65 3.97 -1.54
N PRO A 234 -21.75 4.11 -2.30
CA PRO A 234 -21.96 3.36 -3.54
C PRO A 234 -20.78 3.54 -4.51
N LEU A 235 -20.44 2.49 -5.26
CA LEU A 235 -19.27 2.51 -6.14
C LEU A 235 -19.36 3.60 -7.23
N ALA A 236 -20.54 3.88 -7.73
CA ALA A 236 -20.76 4.96 -8.69
C ALA A 236 -20.46 6.34 -8.06
N ASP A 237 -20.95 6.56 -6.85
CA ASP A 237 -20.75 7.81 -6.11
C ASP A 237 -19.27 7.97 -5.72
N ALA A 238 -18.61 6.88 -5.30
CA ALA A 238 -17.20 6.88 -5.00
C ALA A 238 -16.35 7.21 -6.24
N ALA A 239 -16.73 6.71 -7.42
CA ALA A 239 -16.05 7.04 -8.67
C ALA A 239 -16.18 8.53 -9.00
N ILE A 240 -17.37 9.07 -9.01
CA ILE A 240 -17.60 10.49 -9.30
C ILE A 240 -16.95 11.38 -8.22
N GLY A 241 -17.17 11.08 -6.95
CA GLY A 241 -16.64 11.83 -5.82
C GLY A 241 -15.10 11.81 -5.71
N SER A 242 -14.45 10.89 -6.40
CA SER A 242 -12.98 10.83 -6.50
C SER A 242 -12.42 11.34 -7.83
N GLY A 243 -13.27 11.92 -8.71
CA GLY A 243 -12.84 12.55 -9.96
C GLY A 243 -12.63 11.59 -11.13
N PHE A 244 -13.15 10.36 -11.08
CA PHE A 244 -13.21 9.49 -12.25
C PHE A 244 -14.43 9.84 -13.10
N ALA A 245 -14.32 9.62 -14.42
CA ALA A 245 -15.40 9.88 -15.35
C ALA A 245 -16.63 8.99 -15.06
N ASP A 246 -16.40 7.75 -14.65
CA ASP A 246 -17.44 6.76 -14.33
C ASP A 246 -16.87 5.61 -13.47
N GLN A 247 -17.78 4.76 -13.00
CA GLN A 247 -17.45 3.57 -12.21
C GLN A 247 -16.57 2.57 -12.98
N SER A 248 -16.77 2.43 -14.28
CA SER A 248 -16.02 1.48 -15.10
C SER A 248 -14.55 1.91 -15.25
N HIS A 249 -14.32 3.21 -15.42
CA HIS A 249 -12.97 3.79 -15.43
C HIS A 249 -12.28 3.57 -14.08
N MET A 250 -12.94 3.92 -12.97
CA MET A 250 -12.42 3.66 -11.63
C MET A 250 -12.11 2.17 -11.43
N THR A 251 -13.02 1.27 -11.79
CA THR A 251 -12.83 -0.18 -11.62
C THR A 251 -11.61 -0.69 -12.37
N ARG A 252 -11.39 -0.28 -13.62
CA ARG A 252 -10.21 -0.69 -14.40
C ARG A 252 -8.90 -0.24 -13.75
N ILE A 253 -8.86 0.98 -13.22
CA ILE A 253 -7.68 1.50 -12.52
C ILE A 253 -7.47 0.77 -11.19
N PHE A 254 -8.55 0.57 -10.42
CA PHE A 254 -8.52 -0.13 -9.13
C PHE A 254 -7.96 -1.55 -9.28
N VAL A 255 -8.51 -2.34 -10.22
CA VAL A 255 -8.03 -3.71 -10.49
C VAL A 255 -6.58 -3.70 -10.94
N ARG A 256 -6.18 -2.77 -11.81
CA ARG A 256 -4.80 -2.67 -12.29
C ARG A 256 -3.81 -2.39 -11.15
N LYS A 257 -4.20 -1.58 -10.16
CA LYS A 257 -3.32 -1.17 -9.06
C LYS A 257 -3.33 -2.14 -7.88
N TYR A 258 -4.51 -2.67 -7.53
CA TYR A 258 -4.67 -3.48 -6.33
C TYR A 258 -4.94 -4.96 -6.61
N GLY A 259 -5.16 -5.36 -7.86
CA GLY A 259 -5.43 -6.74 -8.25
C GLY A 259 -6.83 -7.24 -7.89
N LEU A 260 -7.63 -6.49 -7.13
CA LEU A 260 -8.99 -6.85 -6.69
C LEU A 260 -10.00 -5.82 -7.18
N SER A 261 -11.29 -6.21 -7.29
CA SER A 261 -12.33 -5.28 -7.69
C SER A 261 -12.75 -4.34 -6.56
N PRO A 262 -13.27 -3.13 -6.87
CA PRO A 262 -13.83 -2.24 -5.86
C PRO A 262 -14.95 -2.90 -5.03
N SER A 263 -15.77 -3.79 -5.64
CA SER A 263 -16.82 -4.52 -4.92
C SER A 263 -16.25 -5.53 -3.92
N ALA A 264 -15.20 -6.26 -4.30
CA ALA A 264 -14.50 -7.15 -3.39
C ALA A 264 -13.87 -6.37 -2.22
N TYR A 265 -13.26 -5.21 -2.51
CA TYR A 265 -12.75 -4.33 -1.47
C TYR A 265 -13.85 -3.80 -0.54
N ALA A 266 -15.00 -3.36 -1.11
CA ALA A 266 -16.14 -2.88 -0.33
C ALA A 266 -16.68 -3.93 0.65
N ALA A 267 -16.81 -5.19 0.20
CA ALA A 267 -17.29 -6.28 1.03
C ALA A 267 -16.43 -6.49 2.28
N ILE A 268 -15.10 -6.35 2.13
CA ILE A 268 -14.15 -6.50 3.22
C ILE A 268 -14.19 -5.31 4.16
N ALA A 269 -14.07 -4.11 3.59
CA ALA A 269 -14.01 -2.87 4.36
C ALA A 269 -15.28 -2.63 5.20
N THR A 270 -16.44 -3.14 4.71
CA THR A 270 -17.73 -3.02 5.42
C THR A 270 -18.12 -4.27 6.22
N GLY A 271 -17.25 -5.29 6.30
CA GLY A 271 -17.54 -6.54 7.03
C GLY A 271 -18.66 -7.41 6.41
N ARG A 272 -19.03 -7.14 5.15
CA ARG A 272 -20.04 -7.91 4.42
C ARG A 272 -19.40 -9.12 3.75
N SER A 273 -19.82 -10.34 4.10
CA SER A 273 -19.44 -11.55 3.35
C SER A 273 -19.81 -11.41 1.87
N LEU A 274 -18.87 -11.69 0.99
CA LEU A 274 -19.14 -11.95 -0.42
C LEU A 274 -20.01 -13.21 -0.50
N ARG A 275 -21.28 -13.04 -0.90
CA ARG A 275 -22.15 -14.17 -1.27
C ARG A 275 -21.78 -14.66 -2.67
#